data_7f89556bd0dbd176ff09ee8659ffdf23
#
_entry.id   7f89556bd0dbd176ff09ee8659ffdf23
#
_cell.length_a   1.000
_cell.length_b   1.000
_cell.length_c   1.000
_cell.angle_alpha   90.00
_cell.angle_beta   90.00
_cell.angle_gamma   90.00
#
_symmetry.space_group_name_H-M   'P 1'
#
loop_
_entity.id
_entity.type
_entity.pdbx_description
1 polymer ?
#
loop_
_entity_poly.entity_id
_entity_poly.type
_entity_poly.pdbx_seq_one_letter_code
_entity_poly.pdbx_strand_id
1 'polypeptide(L)'
;MAHFAQATNGIVQTVIVVSNDDCGGGTFPESEPIGQAFIASLGLTGDWLQTSYHANFRALYAGIGYTYDAVLDEFVAPPSPEPVPSA
;
A
#
# COMPACT_ATOMS: atom_id res chain seq x y z
N MET A 1 8.42 7.87 -7.58
CA MET A 1 8.67 6.77 -6.68
C MET A 1 7.40 5.99 -6.43
N ALA A 2 7.51 4.69 -6.34
CA ALA A 2 6.35 3.84 -6.07
C ALA A 2 6.29 3.55 -4.57
N HIS A 3 5.07 3.46 -4.05
CA HIS A 3 4.83 3.16 -2.65
C HIS A 3 4.09 1.83 -2.57
N PHE A 4 4.54 0.96 -1.68
CA PHE A 4 3.92 -0.36 -1.50
C PHE A 4 3.56 -0.58 -0.04
N ALA A 5 2.33 -1.02 0.17
CA ALA A 5 1.82 -1.34 1.50
C ALA A 5 1.85 -2.85 1.70
N GLN A 6 2.38 -3.29 2.82
CA GLN A 6 2.31 -4.68 3.23
C GLN A 6 1.02 -4.90 4.01
N ALA A 7 0.18 -5.79 3.52
CA ALA A 7 -1.08 -6.13 4.18
C ALA A 7 -1.01 -7.54 4.75
N THR A 8 -1.43 -7.68 5.99
CA THR A 8 -1.57 -8.99 6.65
C THR A 8 -3.02 -9.10 7.10
N ASN A 9 -3.71 -10.15 6.64
CA ASN A 9 -5.14 -10.31 6.91
C ASN A 9 -5.94 -9.06 6.52
N GLY A 10 -5.52 -8.40 5.45
CA GLY A 10 -6.18 -7.20 4.95
C GLY A 10 -5.85 -5.91 5.70
N ILE A 11 -4.96 -5.95 6.68
CA ILE A 11 -4.58 -4.77 7.47
C ILE A 11 -3.16 -4.37 7.12
N VAL A 12 -2.97 -3.10 6.79
CA VAL A 12 -1.66 -2.56 6.42
C VAL A 12 -0.75 -2.52 7.64
N GLN A 13 0.40 -3.17 7.52
CA GLN A 13 1.40 -3.24 8.59
C GLN A 13 2.52 -2.24 8.39
N THR A 14 2.89 -1.97 7.16
CA THR A 14 3.94 -1.02 6.83
C THR A 14 3.79 -0.54 5.40
N VAL A 15 4.43 0.58 5.09
CA VAL A 15 4.50 1.11 3.73
C VAL A 15 5.95 1.41 3.43
N ILE A 16 6.41 0.96 2.26
CA ILE A 16 7.79 1.21 1.82
C ILE A 16 7.78 1.94 0.48
N VAL A 17 8.91 2.52 0.15
CA VAL A 17 9.12 3.21 -1.13
C VAL A 17 10.05 2.37 -1.98
N VAL A 18 9.66 2.18 -3.25
CA VAL A 18 10.46 1.47 -4.23
C VAL A 18 10.73 2.42 -5.39
N SER A 19 11.97 2.44 -5.90
CA SER A 19 12.28 3.34 -7.00
C SER A 19 11.49 2.96 -8.25
N ASN A 20 11.20 3.94 -9.10
CA ASN A 20 10.47 3.67 -10.34
C ASN A 20 11.22 2.69 -11.24
N ASP A 21 12.54 2.74 -11.25
CA ASP A 21 13.35 1.83 -12.05
C ASP A 21 13.16 0.38 -11.61
N ASP A 22 13.01 0.15 -10.31
CA ASP A 22 12.79 -1.19 -9.77
C ASP A 22 11.36 -1.67 -9.99
N CYS A 23 10.49 -0.78 -10.44
CA CYS A 23 9.11 -1.09 -10.84
C CYS A 23 8.95 -1.09 -12.36
N GLY A 24 10.06 -1.14 -13.10
CA GLY A 24 10.03 -1.19 -14.55
C GLY A 24 9.85 0.15 -15.24
N GLY A 25 9.87 1.25 -14.49
CA GLY A 25 9.74 2.60 -15.05
C GLY A 25 8.33 2.97 -15.51
N GLY A 26 7.37 2.08 -15.35
CA GLY A 26 5.99 2.32 -15.77
C GLY A 26 5.11 2.88 -14.66
N THR A 27 3.81 2.87 -14.92
CA THR A 27 2.81 3.36 -13.98
C THR A 27 1.93 2.21 -13.50
N PHE A 28 1.12 2.49 -12.48
CA PHE A 28 0.11 1.54 -12.03
C PHE A 28 -0.93 1.36 -13.16
N PRO A 29 -1.43 0.14 -13.44
CA PRO A 29 -1.21 -1.09 -12.66
C PRO A 29 0.00 -1.93 -13.09
N GLU A 30 0.64 -1.62 -14.21
CA GLU A 30 1.75 -2.41 -14.75
C GLU A 30 2.94 -2.46 -13.79
N SER A 31 3.18 -1.38 -13.06
CA SER A 31 4.29 -1.30 -12.11
C SER A 31 4.10 -2.21 -10.89
N GLU A 32 2.88 -2.58 -10.55
CA GLU A 32 2.63 -3.35 -9.33
C GLU A 32 3.28 -4.73 -9.34
N PRO A 33 3.04 -5.60 -10.33
CA PRO A 33 3.66 -6.92 -10.30
C PRO A 33 5.19 -6.86 -10.38
N ILE A 34 5.72 -5.87 -11.08
CA ILE A 34 7.16 -5.70 -11.20
C ILE A 34 7.76 -5.30 -9.85
N GLY A 35 7.13 -4.34 -9.17
CA GLY A 35 7.56 -3.91 -7.84
C GLY A 35 7.40 -5.02 -6.80
N GLN A 36 6.35 -5.80 -6.89
CA GLN A 36 6.15 -6.96 -6.01
C GLN A 36 7.26 -7.98 -6.19
N ALA A 37 7.67 -8.25 -7.42
CA ALA A 37 8.76 -9.17 -7.69
C ALA A 37 10.08 -8.63 -7.14
N PHE A 38 10.32 -7.32 -7.27
CA PHE A 38 11.51 -6.71 -6.71
C PHE A 38 11.53 -6.85 -5.18
N ILE A 39 10.41 -6.56 -4.51
CA ILE A 39 10.30 -6.68 -3.06
C ILE A 39 10.57 -8.13 -2.61
N ALA A 40 10.01 -9.10 -3.33
CA ALA A 40 10.27 -10.51 -3.04
C ALA A 40 11.74 -10.86 -3.19
N SER A 41 12.43 -10.27 -4.16
CA SER A 41 13.86 -10.50 -4.36
C SER A 41 14.71 -9.99 -3.20
N LEU A 42 14.19 -9.05 -2.42
CA LEU A 42 14.87 -8.56 -1.22
C LEU A 42 14.67 -9.46 0.00
N GLY A 43 13.89 -10.53 -0.15
CA GLY A 43 13.58 -11.43 0.95
C GLY A 43 12.43 -10.96 1.84
N LEU A 44 11.73 -9.92 1.47
CA LEU A 44 10.58 -9.43 2.21
C LEU A 44 9.36 -10.26 1.85
N THR A 45 8.67 -10.76 2.86
CA THR A 45 7.51 -11.63 2.68
C THR A 45 6.21 -10.85 2.88
N GLY A 46 5.08 -11.51 2.62
CA GLY A 46 3.76 -10.94 2.81
C GLY A 46 3.15 -10.43 1.50
N ASP A 47 1.97 -9.89 1.61
CA ASP A 47 1.22 -9.36 0.47
C ASP A 47 1.53 -7.88 0.33
N TRP A 48 2.11 -7.51 -0.80
CA TRP A 48 2.49 -6.14 -1.09
C TRP A 48 1.57 -5.56 -2.15
N LEU A 49 0.95 -4.44 -1.83
CA LEU A 49 -0.01 -3.76 -2.70
C LEU A 49 0.50 -2.35 -2.97
N GLN A 50 0.51 -1.96 -4.24
CA GLN A 50 0.91 -0.61 -4.58
C GLN A 50 -0.15 0.39 -4.13
N THR A 51 0.30 1.47 -3.51
CA THR A 51 -0.56 2.58 -3.11
C THR A 51 -0.05 3.87 -3.75
N SER A 52 -0.87 4.91 -3.77
CA SER A 52 -0.50 6.19 -4.35
C SER A 52 -0.37 7.24 -3.25
N TYR A 53 0.79 7.88 -3.18
CA TYR A 53 1.01 8.96 -2.24
C TYR A 53 0.00 10.09 -2.42
N HIS A 54 -0.44 10.33 -3.65
CA HIS A 54 -1.42 11.36 -3.97
C HIS A 54 -2.83 10.81 -4.12
N ALA A 55 -3.05 9.55 -3.70
CA ALA A 55 -4.36 8.89 -3.78
C ALA A 55 -4.93 8.86 -5.21
N ASN A 56 -4.07 8.67 -6.21
CA ASN A 56 -4.48 8.62 -7.61
C ASN A 56 -5.17 7.31 -7.99
N PHE A 57 -5.02 6.28 -7.18
CA PHE A 57 -5.68 4.98 -7.36
C PHE A 57 -5.86 4.33 -5.98
N ARG A 58 -6.77 3.36 -5.92
CA ARG A 58 -7.13 2.65 -4.68
C ARG A 58 -7.59 3.59 -3.56
N ALA A 59 -8.27 4.66 -3.95
CA ALA A 59 -8.99 5.63 -3.12
C ALA A 59 -8.13 6.46 -2.18
N LEU A 60 -7.31 5.84 -1.33
CA LEU A 60 -6.53 6.53 -0.31
C LEU A 60 -5.07 6.11 -0.37
N TYR A 61 -4.19 6.98 0.07
CA TYR A 61 -2.82 6.57 0.37
C TYR A 61 -2.85 5.67 1.61
N ALA A 62 -2.29 4.46 1.48
CA ALA A 62 -2.32 3.49 2.57
C ALA A 62 -1.49 3.99 3.75
N GLY A 63 -2.05 3.85 4.93
CA GLY A 63 -1.33 4.09 6.18
C GLY A 63 -1.34 2.84 7.04
N ILE A 64 -0.46 2.79 8.03
CA ILE A 64 -0.43 1.69 8.98
C ILE A 64 -1.77 1.59 9.69
N GLY A 65 -2.33 0.40 9.75
CA GLY A 65 -3.64 0.17 10.37
C GLY A 65 -4.81 0.31 9.41
N TYR A 66 -4.59 0.79 8.18
CA TYR A 66 -5.65 0.84 7.18
C TYR A 66 -6.01 -0.58 6.75
N THR A 67 -7.23 -0.73 6.25
CA THR A 67 -7.70 -1.99 5.69
C THR A 67 -7.68 -1.91 4.18
N TYR A 68 -7.28 -3.01 3.52
CA TYR A 68 -7.43 -3.12 2.07
C TYR A 68 -8.70 -3.89 1.77
N ASP A 69 -9.61 -3.28 1.03
CA ASP A 69 -10.85 -3.93 0.58
C ASP A 69 -10.62 -4.49 -0.82
N ALA A 70 -10.46 -5.80 -0.90
CA ALA A 70 -10.17 -6.47 -2.16
C ALA A 70 -11.36 -6.46 -3.13
N VAL A 71 -12.57 -6.34 -2.63
CA VAL A 71 -13.77 -6.29 -3.48
C VAL A 71 -13.84 -4.97 -4.21
N LEU A 72 -13.54 -3.87 -3.52
CA LEU A 72 -13.55 -2.53 -4.09
C LEU A 72 -12.19 -2.12 -4.65
N ASP A 73 -11.15 -2.90 -4.37
CA ASP A 73 -9.75 -2.56 -4.71
C ASP A 73 -9.39 -1.17 -4.15
N GLU A 74 -9.66 -0.96 -2.87
CA GLU A 74 -9.46 0.33 -2.21
C GLU A 74 -8.87 0.15 -0.82
N PHE A 75 -8.08 1.14 -0.40
CA PHE A 75 -7.66 1.25 1.00
C PHE A 75 -8.72 2.03 1.78
N VAL A 76 -9.01 1.58 2.98
CA VAL A 76 -10.03 2.18 3.84
C VAL A 76 -9.37 2.57 5.15
N ALA A 77 -9.55 3.82 5.56
CA ALA A 77 -9.04 4.29 6.83
C ALA A 77 -9.76 3.56 7.98
N PRO A 78 -9.06 3.28 9.08
CA PRO A 78 -9.72 2.71 10.24
C PRO A 78 -10.79 3.66 10.75
N PRO A 79 -11.86 3.13 11.38
CA PRO A 79 -12.82 4.02 12.02
C PRO A 79 -12.05 4.92 12.98
N SER A 80 -12.28 6.22 12.85
CA SER A 80 -11.64 7.16 13.74
C SER A 80 -11.87 6.73 15.16
N PRO A 81 -10.80 6.49 15.92
CA PRO A 81 -11.02 6.35 17.35
C PRO A 81 -11.70 7.62 17.77
N GLU A 82 -12.72 7.49 18.61
CA GLU A 82 -13.33 8.60 19.26
C GLU A 82 -12.24 9.59 19.58
N PRO A 83 -12.35 10.82 19.08
CA PRO A 83 -11.39 11.80 19.46
C PRO A 83 -11.33 11.71 20.96
N VAL A 84 -10.24 11.19 21.39
CA VAL A 84 -9.98 11.20 22.80
C VAL A 84 -10.35 12.60 23.20
N PRO A 85 -11.40 12.75 23.97
CA PRO A 85 -11.68 14.05 24.47
C PRO A 85 -10.34 14.48 25.02
N SER A 86 -9.71 15.36 24.32
CA SER A 86 -8.48 15.88 24.79
C SER A 86 -8.79 16.25 26.19
N ALA A 87 -8.65 15.22 26.89
CA ALA A 87 -8.84 15.53 28.27
C ALA A 87 -8.17 16.80 28.45
#